data_86df1ebc1ed87a25bd7f53a448878d8f
#
_entry.id   86df1ebc1ed87a25bd7f53a448878d8f
#
_cell.length_a   1.000
_cell.length_b   1.000
_cell.length_c   1.000
_cell.angle_alpha   90.00
_cell.angle_beta   90.00
_cell.angle_gamma   90.00
#
_symmetry.space_group_name_H-M   'P 1'
#
loop_
_entity.id
_entity.type
_entity.pdbx_description
1 polymer ?
#
loop_
_entity_poly.entity_id
_entity_poly.type
_entity_poly.pdbx_seq_one_letter_code
_entity_poly.pdbx_strand_id
1 'polypeptide(L)'
;MKLISWNVNGLRACVEKGFLDFFKEVDADVFCLQETKLQQGQIDLDLPGYYQYWNYAEKKGYSGTAIFTKKEPMSVAYGIGVEEHDHEGRVVTLEMEDFYLVCVYVPNSQDGLKRLDYRMTWEDDFRAYLCGLAQKKGVVVCGDLNVAHKEIDLKNPKSNRMNAGFTD
;
A
#
# COMPACT_ATOMS: atom_id res chain seq x y z
N MET A 1 -10.84 -10.42 -13.90
CA MET A 1 -10.67 -9.65 -12.66
C MET A 1 -9.85 -8.41 -12.96
N LYS A 2 -10.35 -7.21 -12.62
CA LYS A 2 -9.65 -5.94 -12.78
C LYS A 2 -9.16 -5.47 -11.41
N LEU A 3 -7.86 -5.31 -11.25
CA LEU A 3 -7.21 -4.81 -10.04
C LEU A 3 -6.60 -3.43 -10.33
N ILE A 4 -6.84 -2.46 -9.46
CA ILE A 4 -6.28 -1.12 -9.54
C ILE A 4 -5.45 -0.87 -8.27
N SER A 5 -4.29 -0.25 -8.42
CA SER A 5 -3.48 0.24 -7.31
C SER A 5 -3.13 1.70 -7.54
N TRP A 6 -3.34 2.56 -6.53
CA TRP A 6 -3.13 4.00 -6.63
C TRP A 6 -2.65 4.62 -5.32
N ASN A 7 -1.46 5.22 -5.33
CA ASN A 7 -1.04 6.11 -4.26
C ASN A 7 -1.78 7.46 -4.42
N VAL A 8 -2.71 7.74 -3.51
CA VAL A 8 -3.59 8.92 -3.58
C VAL A 8 -3.03 10.15 -2.89
N ASN A 9 -1.91 10.00 -2.17
CA ASN A 9 -1.25 11.10 -1.45
C ASN A 9 -2.23 11.98 -0.63
N GLY A 10 -3.11 11.31 0.11
CA GLY A 10 -4.17 11.94 0.90
C GLY A 10 -5.55 11.82 0.26
N LEU A 11 -6.33 10.84 0.74
CA LEU A 11 -7.60 10.47 0.11
C LEU A 11 -8.66 11.58 0.16
N ARG A 12 -8.73 12.38 1.24
CA ARG A 12 -9.71 13.49 1.30
C ARG A 12 -9.55 14.46 0.14
N ALA A 13 -8.34 14.92 -0.10
CA ALA A 13 -8.06 15.82 -1.22
C ALA A 13 -8.28 15.15 -2.58
N CYS A 14 -8.05 13.83 -2.66
CA CYS A 14 -8.30 13.06 -3.87
C CYS A 14 -9.81 12.95 -4.16
N VAL A 15 -10.63 12.76 -3.12
CA VAL A 15 -12.11 12.74 -3.25
C VAL A 15 -12.64 14.07 -3.76
N GLU A 16 -12.15 15.20 -3.24
CA GLU A 16 -12.51 16.55 -3.71
C GLU A 16 -12.14 16.78 -5.19
N LYS A 17 -11.17 16.04 -5.71
CA LYS A 17 -10.69 16.12 -7.10
C LYS A 17 -11.29 15.08 -8.06
N GLY A 18 -12.34 14.39 -7.64
CA GLY A 18 -13.09 13.45 -8.50
C GLY A 18 -12.70 11.98 -8.35
N PHE A 19 -12.10 11.57 -7.23
CA PHE A 19 -11.80 10.16 -6.95
C PHE A 19 -13.01 9.25 -7.15
N LEU A 20 -14.20 9.66 -6.64
CA LEU A 20 -15.40 8.83 -6.71
C LEU A 20 -15.91 8.65 -8.14
N ASP A 21 -15.78 9.66 -8.99
CA ASP A 21 -16.17 9.57 -10.39
C ASP A 21 -15.26 8.58 -11.13
N PHE A 22 -13.95 8.70 -10.93
CA PHE A 22 -12.97 7.75 -11.48
C PHE A 22 -13.20 6.33 -10.95
N PHE A 23 -13.45 6.18 -9.65
CA PHE A 23 -13.70 4.88 -9.02
C PHE A 23 -14.91 4.19 -9.66
N LYS A 24 -16.00 4.92 -9.87
CA LYS A 24 -17.22 4.41 -10.51
C LYS A 24 -17.01 4.08 -11.99
N GLU A 25 -16.32 4.95 -12.73
CA GLU A 25 -16.02 4.76 -14.16
C GLU A 25 -15.16 3.51 -14.39
N VAL A 26 -14.15 3.33 -13.57
CA VAL A 26 -13.23 2.19 -13.68
C VAL A 26 -13.89 0.88 -13.31
N ASP A 27 -14.82 0.88 -12.37
CA ASP A 27 -15.59 -0.29 -11.90
C ASP A 27 -14.69 -1.53 -11.68
N ALA A 28 -13.61 -1.36 -10.93
CA ALA A 28 -12.64 -2.41 -10.67
C ALA A 28 -13.21 -3.48 -9.74
N ASP A 29 -12.77 -4.73 -9.89
CA ASP A 29 -13.11 -5.79 -8.93
C ASP A 29 -12.45 -5.56 -7.58
N VAL A 30 -11.21 -5.02 -7.61
CA VAL A 30 -10.47 -4.62 -6.42
C VAL A 30 -9.74 -3.30 -6.66
N PHE A 31 -9.78 -2.41 -5.68
CA PHE A 31 -9.12 -1.11 -5.69
C PHE A 31 -8.24 -0.96 -4.44
N CYS A 32 -6.93 -0.86 -4.62
CA CYS A 32 -5.93 -0.73 -3.56
C CYS A 32 -5.42 0.70 -3.48
N LEU A 33 -5.40 1.27 -2.28
CA LEU A 33 -4.93 2.63 -2.02
C LEU A 33 -3.71 2.66 -1.12
N GLN A 34 -2.78 3.56 -1.42
CA GLN A 34 -1.64 3.88 -0.58
C GLN A 34 -1.66 5.37 -0.25
N GLU A 35 -1.07 5.73 0.88
CA GLU A 35 -1.05 7.08 1.44
C GLU A 35 -2.45 7.70 1.60
N THR A 36 -3.35 6.97 2.23
CA THR A 36 -4.69 7.50 2.54
C THR A 36 -4.63 8.70 3.48
N LYS A 37 -3.62 8.75 4.36
CA LYS A 37 -3.37 9.83 5.35
C LYS A 37 -4.57 10.11 6.25
N LEU A 38 -5.34 9.06 6.58
CA LEU A 38 -6.57 9.13 7.36
C LEU A 38 -6.42 8.45 8.72
N GLN A 39 -7.32 8.83 9.61
CA GLN A 39 -7.64 8.10 10.83
C GLN A 39 -9.07 7.59 10.72
N GLN A 40 -9.42 6.58 11.52
CA GLN A 40 -10.76 6.03 11.56
C GLN A 40 -11.81 7.13 11.78
N GLY A 41 -12.87 7.12 11.00
CA GLY A 41 -13.99 8.06 11.10
C GLY A 41 -13.74 9.45 10.48
N GLN A 42 -12.59 9.70 9.84
CA GLN A 42 -12.32 10.98 9.16
C GLN A 42 -12.94 11.10 7.77
N ILE A 43 -13.36 10.00 7.17
CA ILE A 43 -14.09 9.95 5.91
C ILE A 43 -15.12 8.83 5.98
N ASP A 44 -16.25 9.03 5.35
CA ASP A 44 -17.25 8.00 5.09
C ASP A 44 -17.46 7.94 3.57
N LEU A 45 -17.08 6.83 2.96
CA LEU A 45 -17.22 6.61 1.54
C LEU A 45 -18.38 5.64 1.28
N ASP A 46 -19.43 6.14 0.64
CA ASP A 46 -20.50 5.30 0.13
C ASP A 46 -20.05 4.62 -1.17
N LEU A 47 -19.62 3.36 -1.05
CA LEU A 47 -19.17 2.52 -2.15
C LEU A 47 -20.04 1.27 -2.25
N PRO A 48 -21.27 1.39 -2.79
CA PRO A 48 -22.22 0.29 -2.85
C PRO A 48 -21.64 -0.89 -3.64
N GLY A 49 -21.77 -2.09 -3.07
CA GLY A 49 -21.23 -3.32 -3.65
C GLY A 49 -19.75 -3.59 -3.37
N TYR A 50 -19.10 -2.78 -2.52
CA TYR A 50 -17.73 -3.01 -2.10
C TYR A 50 -17.60 -3.21 -0.60
N TYR A 51 -16.84 -4.22 -0.21
CA TYR A 51 -16.26 -4.37 1.12
C TYR A 51 -15.06 -3.46 1.24
N GLN A 52 -14.87 -2.81 2.39
CA GLN A 52 -13.81 -1.83 2.63
C GLN A 52 -12.93 -2.29 3.78
N TYR A 53 -11.61 -2.33 3.55
CA TYR A 53 -10.60 -2.72 4.54
C TYR A 53 -9.55 -1.62 4.66
N TRP A 54 -9.40 -1.06 5.85
CA TRP A 54 -8.57 0.11 6.12
C TRP A 54 -7.51 -0.21 7.14
N ASN A 55 -6.27 0.15 6.87
CA ASN A 55 -5.18 0.14 7.83
C ASN A 55 -4.65 1.55 8.03
N TYR A 56 -4.81 2.08 9.23
CA TYR A 56 -4.45 3.45 9.59
C TYR A 56 -3.11 3.47 10.31
N ALA A 57 -2.28 4.49 10.06
CA ALA A 57 -1.12 4.75 10.89
C ALA A 57 -1.56 5.36 12.24
N GLU A 58 -0.83 5.10 13.31
CA GLU A 58 -1.04 5.76 14.60
C GLU A 58 -0.77 7.27 14.50
N LYS A 59 0.24 7.63 13.73
CA LYS A 59 0.56 9.03 13.43
C LYS A 59 -0.47 9.64 12.50
N LYS A 60 -1.11 10.72 12.95
CA LYS A 60 -2.15 11.44 12.20
C LYS A 60 -1.61 12.03 10.90
N GLY A 61 -2.40 11.93 9.83
CA GLY A 61 -2.07 12.51 8.52
C GLY A 61 -0.88 11.86 7.82
N TYR A 62 -0.57 10.61 8.14
CA TYR A 62 0.62 9.90 7.69
C TYR A 62 0.26 8.50 7.16
N SER A 63 0.96 8.04 6.11
CA SER A 63 0.85 6.67 5.59
C SER A 63 -0.61 6.21 5.37
N GLY A 64 -0.93 4.98 5.74
CA GLY A 64 -2.26 4.39 5.62
C GLY A 64 -2.49 3.72 4.28
N THR A 65 -3.06 2.51 4.31
CA THR A 65 -3.45 1.73 3.14
C THR A 65 -4.91 1.32 3.24
N ALA A 66 -5.55 1.06 2.10
CA ALA A 66 -6.89 0.51 2.07
C ALA A 66 -7.10 -0.40 0.87
N ILE A 67 -8.02 -1.36 0.98
CA ILE A 67 -8.49 -2.17 -0.13
C ILE A 67 -10.02 -2.13 -0.15
N PHE A 68 -10.58 -1.86 -1.33
CA PHE A 68 -12.01 -1.98 -1.64
C PHE A 68 -12.20 -3.13 -2.62
N THR A 69 -13.09 -4.06 -2.32
CA THR A 69 -13.29 -5.28 -3.13
C THR A 69 -14.76 -5.64 -3.26
N LYS A 70 -15.18 -6.07 -4.46
CA LYS A 70 -16.54 -6.57 -4.71
C LYS A 70 -16.79 -7.95 -4.10
N LYS A 71 -15.73 -8.78 -3.97
CA LYS A 71 -15.83 -10.13 -3.40
C LYS A 71 -15.31 -10.12 -1.97
N GLU A 72 -16.11 -10.63 -1.05
CA GLU A 72 -15.69 -10.79 0.35
C GLU A 72 -14.49 -11.75 0.44
N PRO A 73 -13.37 -11.36 1.10
CA PRO A 73 -12.23 -12.25 1.28
C PRO A 73 -12.51 -13.31 2.36
N MET A 74 -11.78 -14.41 2.32
CA MET A 74 -11.83 -15.46 3.34
C MET A 74 -11.27 -14.98 4.68
N SER A 75 -10.23 -14.15 4.63
CA SER A 75 -9.62 -13.50 5.81
C SER A 75 -8.92 -12.20 5.43
N VAL A 76 -8.69 -11.36 6.43
CA VAL A 76 -7.99 -10.08 6.29
C VAL A 76 -6.91 -10.00 7.36
N ALA A 77 -5.71 -9.57 6.96
CA ALA A 77 -4.63 -9.25 7.88
C ALA A 77 -4.16 -7.80 7.68
N TYR A 78 -3.82 -7.15 8.78
CA TYR A 78 -3.28 -5.80 8.82
C TYR A 78 -1.86 -5.85 9.35
N GLY A 79 -0.92 -5.22 8.61
CA GLY A 79 0.50 -5.33 8.91
C GLY A 79 1.13 -6.63 8.39
N ILE A 80 2.33 -6.93 8.89
CA ILE A 80 3.10 -8.14 8.54
C ILE A 80 3.36 -9.05 9.75
N GLY A 81 2.80 -8.72 10.91
CA GLY A 81 2.95 -9.47 12.16
C GLY A 81 4.24 -9.14 12.91
N VAL A 82 4.88 -8.01 12.61
CA VAL A 82 6.05 -7.47 13.32
C VAL A 82 5.65 -6.15 13.95
N GLU A 83 5.61 -6.11 15.29
CA GLU A 83 5.11 -4.97 16.06
C GLU A 83 5.78 -3.65 15.67
N GLU A 84 7.10 -3.65 15.49
CA GLU A 84 7.86 -2.46 15.09
C GLU A 84 7.39 -1.85 13.76
N HIS A 85 6.81 -2.66 12.87
CA HIS A 85 6.40 -2.27 11.52
C HIS A 85 4.92 -1.96 11.40
N ASP A 86 4.10 -2.50 12.29
CA ASP A 86 2.65 -2.52 12.09
C ASP A 86 1.92 -1.26 12.59
N HIS A 87 2.65 -0.29 13.18
CA HIS A 87 2.09 1.00 13.65
C HIS A 87 1.87 2.06 12.54
N GLU A 88 2.42 1.83 11.35
CA GLU A 88 2.39 2.83 10.27
C GLU A 88 1.31 2.57 9.19
N GLY A 89 0.45 1.56 9.37
CA GLY A 89 -0.68 1.30 8.46
C GLY A 89 -0.27 0.99 7.02
N ARG A 90 0.83 0.22 6.82
CA ARG A 90 1.48 0.05 5.52
C ARG A 90 1.01 -1.13 4.71
N VAL A 91 0.42 -2.14 5.33
CA VAL A 91 0.08 -3.38 4.64
C VAL A 91 -1.34 -3.81 4.99
N VAL A 92 -2.13 -4.14 3.96
CA VAL A 92 -3.39 -4.88 4.07
C VAL A 92 -3.27 -6.11 3.18
N THR A 93 -3.55 -7.27 3.73
CA THR A 93 -3.57 -8.53 3.01
C THR A 93 -4.98 -9.12 3.02
N LEU A 94 -5.52 -9.40 1.85
CA LEU A 94 -6.75 -10.17 1.68
C LEU A 94 -6.42 -11.60 1.28
N GLU A 95 -6.96 -12.57 1.99
CA GLU A 95 -6.97 -13.96 1.53
C GLU A 95 -8.17 -14.19 0.63
N MET A 96 -7.92 -14.33 -0.65
CA MET A 96 -8.93 -14.74 -1.62
C MET A 96 -8.94 -16.27 -1.75
N GLU A 97 -9.91 -16.82 -2.47
CA GLU A 97 -10.04 -18.26 -2.65
C GLU A 97 -8.76 -18.91 -3.23
N ASP A 98 -8.20 -18.32 -4.28
CA ASP A 98 -7.08 -18.89 -5.04
C ASP A 98 -5.73 -18.19 -4.80
N PHE A 99 -5.72 -17.00 -4.17
CA PHE A 99 -4.51 -16.19 -4.00
C PHE A 99 -4.61 -15.26 -2.79
N TYR A 100 -3.45 -14.74 -2.36
CA TYR A 100 -3.37 -13.58 -1.45
C TYR A 100 -3.18 -12.30 -2.26
N LEU A 101 -3.93 -11.26 -1.91
CA LEU A 101 -3.71 -9.91 -2.42
C LEU A 101 -3.10 -9.06 -1.31
N VAL A 102 -1.92 -8.52 -1.56
CA VAL A 102 -1.19 -7.66 -0.63
C VAL A 102 -1.11 -6.25 -1.19
N CYS A 103 -1.78 -5.30 -0.54
CA CYS A 103 -1.61 -3.87 -0.79
C CYS A 103 -0.55 -3.32 0.15
N VAL A 104 0.50 -2.72 -0.39
CA VAL A 104 1.64 -2.23 0.39
C VAL A 104 2.00 -0.79 0.08
N TYR A 105 2.37 -0.04 1.11
CA TYR A 105 3.06 1.24 1.04
C TYR A 105 4.39 1.13 1.77
N VAL A 106 5.45 0.85 1.01
CA VAL A 106 6.78 0.58 1.55
C VAL A 106 7.38 1.84 2.19
N PRO A 107 8.07 1.76 3.35
CA PRO A 107 8.68 2.91 3.96
C PRO A 107 9.66 3.63 3.03
N ASN A 108 9.57 4.96 3.00
CA ASN A 108 10.56 5.79 2.31
C ASN A 108 11.80 5.97 3.20
N SER A 109 13.01 5.86 2.63
CA SER A 109 14.26 6.05 3.39
C SER A 109 14.55 7.51 3.76
N GLN A 110 13.73 8.46 3.30
CA GLN A 110 13.77 9.90 3.56
C GLN A 110 15.02 10.62 3.04
N ASP A 111 14.99 11.93 3.07
CA ASP A 111 16.11 12.77 2.66
C ASP A 111 17.36 12.49 3.51
N GLY A 112 18.50 12.38 2.85
CA GLY A 112 19.77 12.01 3.49
C GLY A 112 19.79 10.59 4.05
N LEU A 113 18.87 9.73 3.56
CA LEU A 113 18.81 8.31 3.87
C LEU A 113 18.63 7.99 5.36
N LYS A 114 18.02 8.90 6.12
CA LYS A 114 17.88 8.83 7.59
C LYS A 114 17.15 7.58 8.08
N ARG A 115 16.32 6.97 7.24
CA ARG A 115 15.59 5.73 7.55
C ARG A 115 16.03 4.55 6.69
N LEU A 116 17.22 4.59 6.09
CA LEU A 116 17.67 3.51 5.21
C LEU A 116 17.80 2.19 5.96
N ASP A 117 18.46 2.21 7.13
CA ASP A 117 18.64 0.99 7.95
C ASP A 117 17.29 0.37 8.34
N TYR A 118 16.34 1.21 8.80
CA TYR A 118 14.97 0.76 9.06
C TYR A 118 14.31 0.18 7.81
N ARG A 119 14.45 0.86 6.66
CA ARG A 119 13.93 0.39 5.38
C ARG A 119 14.49 -0.99 5.02
N MET A 120 15.76 -1.23 5.23
CA MET A 120 16.40 -2.53 4.92
C MET A 120 15.86 -3.64 5.82
N THR A 121 15.74 -3.40 7.13
CA THR A 121 15.11 -4.35 8.06
C THR A 121 13.66 -4.65 7.66
N TRP A 122 12.90 -3.60 7.37
CA TRP A 122 11.51 -3.73 6.94
C TRP A 122 11.37 -4.60 5.67
N GLU A 123 12.27 -4.43 4.69
CA GLU A 123 12.28 -5.21 3.45
C GLU A 123 12.56 -6.70 3.69
N ASP A 124 13.46 -7.01 4.61
CA ASP A 124 13.76 -8.41 4.95
C ASP A 124 12.55 -9.08 5.62
N ASP A 125 11.89 -8.40 6.55
CA ASP A 125 10.70 -8.91 7.22
C ASP A 125 9.50 -9.00 6.26
N PHE A 126 9.32 -8.02 5.38
CA PHE A 126 8.27 -8.07 4.36
C PHE A 126 8.49 -9.21 3.36
N ARG A 127 9.75 -9.45 2.96
CA ARG A 127 10.10 -10.60 2.12
C ARG A 127 9.77 -11.92 2.81
N ALA A 128 10.14 -12.06 4.08
CA ALA A 128 9.82 -13.25 4.87
C ALA A 128 8.31 -13.46 4.97
N TYR A 129 7.55 -12.41 5.20
CA TYR A 129 6.08 -12.44 5.21
C TYR A 129 5.51 -12.93 3.88
N LEU A 130 5.93 -12.34 2.74
CA LEU A 130 5.46 -12.75 1.41
C LEU A 130 5.83 -14.20 1.08
N CYS A 131 7.04 -14.64 1.43
CA CYS A 131 7.47 -16.02 1.25
C CYS A 131 6.60 -17.00 2.07
N GLY A 132 6.20 -16.62 3.28
CA GLY A 132 5.28 -17.41 4.11
C GLY A 132 3.88 -17.56 3.49
N LEU A 133 3.34 -16.49 2.90
CA LEU A 133 2.08 -16.54 2.16
C LEU A 133 2.20 -17.42 0.90
N ALA A 134 3.30 -17.27 0.16
CA ALA A 134 3.53 -17.96 -1.11
C ALA A 134 3.65 -19.49 -0.96
N GLN A 135 3.96 -19.97 0.24
CA GLN A 135 3.94 -21.42 0.53
C GLN A 135 2.51 -22.02 0.54
N LYS A 136 1.50 -21.18 0.70
CA LYS A 136 0.09 -21.61 0.81
C LYS A 136 -0.68 -21.41 -0.48
N LYS A 137 -0.60 -20.22 -1.09
CA LYS A 137 -1.31 -19.82 -2.32
C LYS A 137 -0.45 -18.85 -3.13
N GLY A 138 -0.82 -18.61 -4.37
CA GLY A 138 -0.24 -17.52 -5.16
C GLY A 138 -0.37 -16.18 -4.44
N VAL A 139 0.60 -15.28 -4.62
CA VAL A 139 0.58 -13.94 -4.01
C VAL A 139 0.63 -12.88 -5.10
N VAL A 140 -0.32 -11.96 -5.05
CA VAL A 140 -0.33 -10.75 -5.87
C VAL A 140 0.01 -9.58 -4.96
N VAL A 141 1.12 -8.91 -5.23
CA VAL A 141 1.56 -7.72 -4.49
C VAL A 141 1.35 -6.49 -5.37
N CYS A 142 0.72 -5.47 -4.83
CA CYS A 142 0.58 -4.19 -5.50
C CYS A 142 0.77 -3.04 -4.50
N GLY A 143 1.20 -1.90 -4.98
CA GLY A 143 1.35 -0.73 -4.14
C GLY A 143 2.46 0.21 -4.57
N ASP A 144 2.88 1.05 -3.65
CA ASP A 144 4.01 1.96 -3.82
C ASP A 144 5.24 1.38 -3.11
N LEU A 145 6.20 0.94 -3.91
CA LEU A 145 7.43 0.30 -3.41
C LEU A 145 8.50 1.30 -2.97
N ASN A 146 8.30 2.60 -3.24
CA ASN A 146 9.25 3.66 -2.89
C ASN A 146 10.69 3.36 -3.34
N VAL A 147 10.85 2.70 -4.49
CA VAL A 147 12.14 2.33 -5.05
C VAL A 147 12.09 2.27 -6.57
N ALA A 148 13.15 2.75 -7.22
CA ALA A 148 13.42 2.52 -8.63
C ALA A 148 14.51 1.45 -8.76
N HIS A 149 14.32 0.49 -9.67
CA HIS A 149 15.25 -0.60 -9.87
C HIS A 149 16.42 -0.21 -10.80
N LYS A 150 16.13 0.58 -11.82
CA LYS A 150 17.10 1.00 -12.85
C LYS A 150 17.00 2.49 -13.14
N GLU A 151 18.05 3.04 -13.77
CA GLU A 151 18.08 4.44 -14.20
C GLU A 151 16.89 4.84 -15.08
N ILE A 152 16.37 3.92 -15.90
CA ILE A 152 15.22 4.18 -16.77
C ILE A 152 13.92 4.44 -15.96
N ASP A 153 13.86 3.99 -14.72
CA ASP A 153 12.68 4.13 -13.86
C ASP A 153 12.61 5.52 -13.19
N LEU A 154 13.64 6.37 -13.42
CA LEU A 154 13.74 7.70 -12.83
C LEU A 154 13.92 8.78 -13.89
N LYS A 155 13.29 9.95 -13.64
CA LYS A 155 13.47 11.13 -14.50
C LYS A 155 14.89 11.70 -14.48
N ASN A 156 15.55 11.70 -13.29
CA ASN A 156 16.88 12.30 -13.10
C ASN A 156 17.79 11.33 -12.30
N PRO A 157 18.21 10.18 -12.86
CA PRO A 157 18.91 9.15 -12.08
C PRO A 157 20.25 9.64 -11.51
N LYS A 158 21.02 10.41 -12.26
CA LYS A 158 22.35 10.88 -11.85
C LYS A 158 22.34 11.76 -10.59
N SER A 159 21.29 12.56 -10.39
CA SER A 159 21.15 13.45 -9.24
C SER A 159 20.48 12.76 -8.05
N ASN A 160 20.01 11.51 -8.19
CA ASN A 160 19.21 10.82 -7.17
C ASN A 160 19.92 9.64 -6.50
N ARG A 161 21.20 9.38 -6.82
CA ARG A 161 21.94 8.23 -6.26
C ARG A 161 22.09 8.23 -4.73
N MET A 162 22.00 9.40 -4.09
CA MET A 162 22.02 9.57 -2.64
C MET A 162 20.66 9.95 -2.06
N ASN A 163 19.61 9.85 -2.86
CA ASN A 163 18.24 10.14 -2.44
C ASN A 163 17.46 8.85 -2.16
N ALA A 164 16.39 9.00 -1.39
CA ALA A 164 15.48 7.92 -1.09
C ALA A 164 14.98 7.23 -2.37
N GLY A 165 15.00 5.90 -2.38
CA GLY A 165 14.45 5.08 -3.45
C GLY A 165 15.38 4.84 -4.64
N PHE A 166 16.59 5.40 -4.65
CA PHE A 166 17.60 5.10 -5.68
C PHE A 166 19.03 5.28 -5.13
N THR A 167 19.39 4.47 -4.17
CA THR A 167 20.77 4.40 -3.63
C THR A 167 21.52 3.23 -4.25
N ASP A 168 22.84 3.37 -4.33
CA ASP A 168 23.74 2.25 -4.68
C ASP A 168 23.77 1.23 -3.54
#